data_26672b2270fbab8c1758f133f32ac1cb
#
_entry.id   26672b2270fbab8c1758f133f32ac1cb
#
_cell.length_a   1.000
_cell.length_b   1.000
_cell.length_c   1.000
_cell.angle_alpha   90.00
_cell.angle_beta   90.00
_cell.angle_gamma   90.00
#
_symmetry.space_group_name_H-M   'P 1'
#
loop_
_entity.id
_entity.type
_entity.pdbx_description
1 polymer ?
#
loop_
_entity_poly.entity_id
_entity_poly.type
_entity_poly.pdbx_seq_one_letter_code
_entity_poly.pdbx_strand_id
1 'polypeptide(L)'
;MNFKPLPIGVDNFKKLIDNGYYYVDKSLLIKDILDNRAMVNLFTRPRRFGKTLNISMLQYFFENGKEDNSYLFNGLNIMNEDERYTSHLGQYPVINLSLKSAKQPNYELAYDCLRNEIIEEFKRHDYVLDSEELNYEKEDYLNIINFWICIKNKWTFRICNYDRMLENI
;
A
#
# COMPACT_ATOMS: atom_id res chain seq x y z
N MET A 1 34.08 -2.98 -11.56
CA MET A 1 33.02 -2.31 -10.71
C MET A 1 31.69 -2.42 -11.43
N ASN A 2 30.74 -3.15 -10.86
CA ASN A 2 29.41 -3.26 -11.45
C ASN A 2 28.63 -1.97 -11.12
N PHE A 3 28.54 -1.07 -12.10
CA PHE A 3 27.85 0.21 -11.93
C PHE A 3 26.33 -0.03 -12.01
N LYS A 4 25.62 0.18 -10.90
CA LYS A 4 24.17 0.12 -10.90
C LYS A 4 23.60 1.42 -11.47
N PRO A 5 22.68 1.37 -12.45
CA PRO A 5 22.05 2.57 -13.00
C PRO A 5 21.19 3.29 -11.96
N LEU A 6 21.09 4.61 -12.08
CA LEU A 6 20.23 5.42 -11.20
C LEU A 6 18.75 5.25 -11.57
N PRO A 7 17.84 5.16 -10.61
CA PRO A 7 16.41 4.94 -10.84
C PRO A 7 15.66 6.24 -11.23
N ILE A 8 16.07 6.87 -12.34
CA ILE A 8 15.45 8.13 -12.78
C ILE A 8 14.02 7.86 -13.25
N GLY A 9 13.02 8.45 -12.57
CA GLY A 9 11.60 8.28 -12.91
C GLY A 9 10.98 6.96 -12.44
N VAL A 10 11.73 6.12 -11.69
CA VAL A 10 11.21 4.88 -11.11
C VAL A 10 10.57 5.19 -9.77
N ASP A 11 9.27 4.92 -9.64
CA ASP A 11 8.47 5.14 -8.43
C ASP A 11 7.87 3.84 -7.85
N ASN A 12 8.11 2.70 -8.49
CA ASN A 12 7.69 1.38 -8.04
C ASN A 12 8.89 0.57 -7.52
N PHE A 13 8.76 0.05 -6.30
CA PHE A 13 9.83 -0.65 -5.60
C PHE A 13 10.23 -1.97 -6.28
N LYS A 14 9.24 -2.77 -6.73
CA LYS A 14 9.50 -4.02 -7.44
C LYS A 14 10.31 -3.76 -8.72
N LYS A 15 9.89 -2.78 -9.53
CA LYS A 15 10.65 -2.39 -10.73
C LYS A 15 12.06 -1.96 -10.43
N LEU A 16 12.27 -1.27 -9.29
CA LEU A 16 13.59 -0.81 -8.89
C LEU A 16 14.51 -1.99 -8.58
N ILE A 17 14.05 -2.97 -7.82
CA ILE A 17 14.82 -4.14 -7.40
C ILE A 17 15.05 -5.08 -8.60
N ASP A 18 13.99 -5.45 -9.32
CA ASP A 18 14.04 -6.42 -10.44
C ASP A 18 14.98 -5.96 -11.57
N ASN A 19 15.05 -4.67 -11.83
CA ASN A 19 15.96 -4.12 -12.85
C ASN A 19 17.34 -3.77 -12.31
N GLY A 20 17.66 -4.08 -11.06
CA GLY A 20 18.98 -3.89 -10.46
C GLY A 20 19.41 -2.43 -10.36
N TYR A 21 18.49 -1.49 -10.24
CA TYR A 21 18.81 -0.09 -10.03
C TYR A 21 19.53 0.16 -8.70
N TYR A 22 20.28 1.27 -8.63
CA TYR A 22 20.84 1.72 -7.38
C TYR A 22 19.74 2.09 -6.38
N TYR A 23 19.73 1.43 -5.23
CA TYR A 23 18.78 1.68 -4.16
C TYR A 23 19.50 2.12 -2.89
N VAL A 24 19.08 3.24 -2.32
CA VAL A 24 19.45 3.63 -0.96
C VAL A 24 18.44 2.97 -0.03
N ASP A 25 18.91 1.99 0.72
CA ASP A 25 18.06 1.21 1.60
C ASP A 25 17.36 2.08 2.66
N LYS A 26 16.05 2.09 2.61
CA LYS A 26 15.14 2.75 3.57
C LYS A 26 14.18 1.76 4.21
N SER A 27 14.48 0.47 4.14
CA SER A 27 13.58 -0.56 4.65
C SER A 27 13.36 -0.49 6.16
N LEU A 28 14.26 0.13 6.93
CA LEU A 28 14.06 0.41 8.35
C LEU A 28 12.87 1.34 8.65
N LEU A 29 12.33 2.05 7.65
CA LEU A 29 11.06 2.76 7.78
C LEU A 29 9.92 1.83 8.22
N ILE A 30 9.96 0.56 7.83
CA ILE A 30 9.00 -0.47 8.25
C ILE A 30 9.06 -0.65 9.76
N LYS A 31 10.27 -0.78 10.30
CA LYS A 31 10.50 -0.86 11.75
C LYS A 31 9.97 0.37 12.48
N ASP A 32 10.29 1.58 11.97
CA ASP A 32 9.83 2.83 12.58
C ASP A 32 8.30 2.91 12.65
N ILE A 33 7.59 2.44 11.60
CA ILE A 33 6.13 2.40 11.56
C ILE A 33 5.57 1.42 12.59
N LEU A 34 6.16 0.22 12.68
CA LEU A 34 5.72 -0.83 13.61
C LEU A 34 5.98 -0.44 15.06
N ASP A 35 7.13 0.17 15.36
CA ASP A 35 7.48 0.65 16.70
C ASP A 35 6.60 1.82 17.14
N ASN A 36 6.27 2.72 16.22
CA ASN A 36 5.43 3.88 16.51
C ASN A 36 3.98 3.51 16.88
N ARG A 37 3.50 2.35 16.43
CA ARG A 37 2.12 1.84 16.69
C ARG A 37 1.02 2.88 16.49
N ALA A 38 1.27 3.88 15.65
CA ALA A 38 0.31 4.93 15.37
C ALA A 38 -0.79 4.42 14.43
N MET A 39 -2.05 4.75 14.73
CA MET A 39 -3.18 4.44 13.83
C MET A 39 -3.05 5.15 12.48
N VAL A 40 -2.35 6.29 12.46
CA VAL A 40 -2.13 7.12 11.27
C VAL A 40 -0.70 7.62 11.26
N ASN A 41 0.00 7.39 10.15
CA ASN A 41 1.33 7.93 9.91
C ASN A 41 1.28 8.91 8.73
N LEU A 42 1.68 10.17 8.96
CA LEU A 42 1.74 11.20 7.94
C LEU A 42 3.18 11.47 7.52
N PHE A 43 3.51 11.18 6.27
CA PHE A 43 4.83 11.43 5.70
C PHE A 43 4.82 12.70 4.86
N THR A 44 5.25 13.81 5.43
CA THR A 44 5.41 15.10 4.74
C THR A 44 6.85 15.27 4.28
N ARG A 45 7.09 15.13 2.99
CA ARG A 45 8.39 15.36 2.37
C ARG A 45 8.22 16.17 1.08
N PRO A 46 9.17 16.99 0.68
CA PRO A 46 9.14 17.68 -0.60
C PRO A 46 8.97 16.74 -1.79
N ARG A 47 8.67 17.29 -2.96
CA ARG A 47 8.64 16.49 -4.19
C ARG A 47 10.01 15.85 -4.46
N ARG A 48 10.04 14.67 -5.09
CA ARG A 48 11.24 13.90 -5.47
C ARG A 48 12.03 13.29 -4.29
N PHE A 49 11.47 13.27 -3.08
CA PHE A 49 12.09 12.61 -1.91
C PHE A 49 11.65 11.14 -1.74
N GLY A 50 11.21 10.49 -2.81
CA GLY A 50 10.95 9.06 -2.81
C GLY A 50 9.68 8.63 -2.06
N LYS A 51 8.71 9.53 -1.80
CA LYS A 51 7.46 9.16 -1.09
C LYS A 51 6.74 8.00 -1.74
N THR A 52 6.48 8.08 -3.04
CA THR A 52 5.77 7.03 -3.80
C THR A 52 6.55 5.72 -3.78
N LEU A 53 7.87 5.78 -3.89
CA LEU A 53 8.74 4.61 -3.82
C LEU A 53 8.66 3.93 -2.44
N ASN A 54 8.70 4.72 -1.35
CA ASN A 54 8.59 4.19 0.00
C ASN A 54 7.21 3.60 0.28
N ILE A 55 6.13 4.23 -0.22
CA ILE A 55 4.76 3.67 -0.14
C ILE A 55 4.68 2.35 -0.90
N SER A 56 5.26 2.28 -2.11
CA SER A 56 5.34 1.05 -2.88
C SER A 56 6.14 -0.05 -2.15
N MET A 57 7.25 0.31 -1.48
CA MET A 57 8.02 -0.62 -0.65
C MET A 57 7.18 -1.16 0.51
N LEU A 58 6.47 -0.28 1.23
CA LEU A 58 5.59 -0.68 2.33
C LEU A 58 4.48 -1.62 1.84
N GLN A 59 3.87 -1.31 0.70
CA GLN A 59 2.88 -2.19 0.08
C GLN A 59 3.46 -3.58 -0.15
N TYR A 60 4.57 -3.72 -0.87
CA TYR A 60 5.17 -5.03 -1.16
C TYR A 60 5.65 -5.78 0.09
N PHE A 61 5.98 -5.06 1.16
CA PHE A 61 6.36 -5.71 2.41
C PHE A 61 5.16 -6.32 3.13
N PHE A 62 4.09 -5.55 3.30
CA PHE A 62 2.97 -5.99 4.12
C PHE A 62 1.97 -6.86 3.35
N GLU A 63 1.88 -6.72 2.03
CA GLU A 63 0.81 -7.29 1.25
C GLU A 63 0.89 -8.81 1.10
N ASN A 64 -0.20 -9.52 1.48
CA ASN A 64 -0.42 -10.93 1.20
C ASN A 64 -1.04 -11.11 -0.20
N GLY A 65 -0.30 -10.76 -1.25
CA GLY A 65 -0.76 -10.86 -2.64
C GLY A 65 -0.69 -12.28 -3.19
N LYS A 66 -1.20 -12.46 -4.43
CA LYS A 66 -1.09 -13.72 -5.19
C LYS A 66 0.36 -14.09 -5.52
N GLU A 67 1.27 -13.12 -5.52
CA GLU A 67 2.70 -13.31 -5.80
C GLU A 67 3.51 -13.19 -4.51
N ASP A 68 4.46 -14.09 -4.33
CA ASP A 68 5.47 -13.95 -3.27
C ASP A 68 6.48 -12.87 -3.65
N ASN A 69 6.43 -11.76 -2.96
CA ASN A 69 7.33 -10.62 -3.14
C ASN A 69 8.43 -10.54 -2.04
N SER A 70 8.57 -11.56 -1.22
CA SER A 70 9.54 -11.60 -0.12
C SER A 70 10.99 -11.41 -0.60
N TYR A 71 11.31 -11.94 -1.77
CA TYR A 71 12.63 -11.84 -2.39
C TYR A 71 13.10 -10.39 -2.61
N LEU A 72 12.18 -9.44 -2.75
CA LEU A 72 12.48 -8.02 -2.93
C LEU A 72 13.25 -7.42 -1.75
N PHE A 73 13.14 -8.04 -0.58
CA PHE A 73 13.74 -7.57 0.66
C PHE A 73 15.04 -8.30 1.00
N ASN A 74 15.46 -9.29 0.19
CA ASN A 74 16.69 -10.03 0.41
C ASN A 74 17.91 -9.09 0.47
N GLY A 75 18.65 -9.15 1.58
CA GLY A 75 19.83 -8.33 1.81
C GLY A 75 19.54 -6.87 2.21
N LEU A 76 18.28 -6.49 2.42
CA LEU A 76 17.93 -5.20 3.00
C LEU A 76 17.98 -5.25 4.54
N ASN A 77 18.20 -4.08 5.14
CA ASN A 77 18.40 -3.95 6.58
C ASN A 77 17.24 -4.49 7.42
N ILE A 78 15.98 -4.37 6.94
CA ILE A 78 14.81 -4.89 7.64
C ILE A 78 14.87 -6.42 7.87
N MET A 79 15.51 -7.16 6.96
CA MET A 79 15.63 -8.62 7.09
C MET A 79 16.68 -9.05 8.12
N ASN A 80 17.52 -8.11 8.59
CA ASN A 80 18.48 -8.33 9.67
C ASN A 80 17.92 -7.95 11.05
N GLU A 81 16.69 -7.41 11.08
CA GLU A 81 16.01 -7.05 12.31
C GLU A 81 15.31 -8.24 12.97
N ASP A 82 14.83 -8.04 14.19
CA ASP A 82 14.13 -9.04 15.00
C ASP A 82 12.90 -9.63 14.26
N GLU A 83 12.58 -10.89 14.53
CA GLU A 83 11.45 -11.63 13.96
C GLU A 83 10.11 -10.89 14.17
N ARG A 84 9.98 -10.12 15.24
CA ARG A 84 8.79 -9.28 15.49
C ARG A 84 8.49 -8.27 14.37
N TYR A 85 9.48 -7.93 13.52
CA TYR A 85 9.27 -7.08 12.36
C TYR A 85 9.11 -7.89 11.07
N THR A 86 9.95 -8.91 10.88
CA THR A 86 9.94 -9.72 9.66
C THR A 86 8.73 -10.64 9.57
N SER A 87 8.12 -11.03 10.70
CA SER A 87 6.87 -11.79 10.74
C SER A 87 5.67 -11.07 10.09
N HIS A 88 5.76 -9.76 9.92
CA HIS A 88 4.72 -8.98 9.21
C HIS A 88 4.82 -9.04 7.69
N LEU A 89 5.89 -9.65 7.14
CA LEU A 89 6.10 -9.75 5.69
C LEU A 89 5.01 -10.60 5.04
N GLY A 90 4.26 -10.01 4.10
CA GLY A 90 3.23 -10.69 3.33
C GLY A 90 2.01 -11.14 4.14
N GLN A 91 1.65 -10.44 5.21
CA GLN A 91 0.60 -10.90 6.14
C GLN A 91 -0.73 -10.15 6.01
N TYR A 92 -0.79 -9.04 5.28
CA TYR A 92 -1.97 -8.17 5.33
C TYR A 92 -2.54 -7.86 3.95
N PRO A 93 -3.87 -7.74 3.81
CA PRO A 93 -4.44 -7.06 2.66
C PRO A 93 -4.06 -5.56 2.73
N VAL A 94 -3.41 -5.03 1.70
CA VAL A 94 -2.95 -3.64 1.65
C VAL A 94 -3.71 -2.88 0.58
N ILE A 95 -4.42 -1.83 0.96
CA ILE A 95 -5.09 -0.92 0.03
C ILE A 95 -4.15 0.25 -0.27
N ASN A 96 -3.77 0.41 -1.53
CA ASN A 96 -2.90 1.49 -1.99
C ASN A 96 -3.62 2.36 -3.02
N LEU A 97 -4.04 3.55 -2.61
CA LEU A 97 -4.76 4.49 -3.46
C LEU A 97 -3.86 5.66 -3.87
N SER A 98 -3.80 5.92 -5.17
CA SER A 98 -3.15 7.11 -5.72
C SER A 98 -4.20 8.15 -6.11
N LEU A 99 -4.10 9.34 -5.54
CA LEU A 99 -5.02 10.43 -5.90
C LEU A 99 -4.48 11.32 -7.03
N LYS A 100 -3.47 10.86 -7.77
CA LYS A 100 -2.92 11.59 -8.92
C LYS A 100 -3.96 11.73 -10.03
N SER A 101 -4.78 10.71 -10.26
CA SER A 101 -5.87 10.66 -11.24
C SER A 101 -7.01 11.62 -10.91
N ALA A 102 -7.19 12.00 -9.65
CA ALA A 102 -8.24 12.92 -9.21
C ALA A 102 -7.99 14.39 -9.57
N LYS A 103 -6.82 14.72 -10.10
CA LYS A 103 -6.53 16.08 -10.57
C LYS A 103 -7.17 16.31 -11.94
N GLN A 104 -8.48 16.56 -11.96
CA GLN A 104 -9.28 16.76 -13.15
C GLN A 104 -9.84 18.20 -13.22
N PRO A 105 -10.25 18.67 -14.41
CA PRO A 105 -10.76 20.04 -14.59
C PRO A 105 -12.11 20.29 -13.91
N ASN A 106 -12.94 19.27 -13.69
CA ASN A 106 -14.22 19.38 -13.01
C ASN A 106 -14.44 18.28 -11.98
N TYR A 107 -15.47 18.45 -11.15
CA TYR A 107 -15.78 17.52 -10.05
C TYR A 107 -16.22 16.15 -10.54
N GLU A 108 -17.08 16.07 -11.55
CA GLU A 108 -17.62 14.79 -12.05
C GLU A 108 -16.49 13.87 -12.53
N LEU A 109 -15.56 14.40 -13.33
CA LEU A 109 -14.40 13.63 -13.81
C LEU A 109 -13.48 13.23 -12.66
N ALA A 110 -13.26 14.11 -11.67
CA ALA A 110 -12.46 13.79 -10.50
C ALA A 110 -13.09 12.66 -9.68
N TYR A 111 -14.40 12.73 -9.48
CA TYR A 111 -15.18 11.71 -8.77
C TYR A 111 -15.12 10.36 -9.49
N ASP A 112 -15.36 10.33 -10.79
CA ASP A 112 -15.32 9.10 -11.59
C ASP A 112 -13.92 8.47 -11.58
N CYS A 113 -12.86 9.27 -11.68
CA CYS A 113 -11.49 8.76 -11.57
C CYS A 113 -11.22 8.12 -10.21
N LEU A 114 -11.63 8.77 -9.11
CA LEU A 114 -11.46 8.22 -7.76
C LEU A 114 -12.27 6.95 -7.55
N ARG A 115 -13.53 6.95 -8.01
CA ARG A 115 -14.41 5.80 -7.94
C ARG A 115 -13.81 4.60 -8.66
N ASN A 116 -13.32 4.79 -9.88
CA ASN A 116 -12.69 3.73 -10.66
C ASN A 116 -11.42 3.20 -9.99
N GLU A 117 -10.59 4.07 -9.41
CA GLU A 117 -9.38 3.66 -8.69
C GLU A 117 -9.70 2.79 -7.47
N ILE A 118 -10.74 3.16 -6.72
CA ILE A 118 -11.23 2.38 -5.59
C ILE A 118 -11.77 1.02 -6.07
N ILE A 119 -12.59 1.00 -7.13
CA ILE A 119 -13.14 -0.25 -7.68
C ILE A 119 -12.04 -1.21 -8.12
N GLU A 120 -11.02 -0.71 -8.83
CA GLU A 120 -9.90 -1.55 -9.27
C GLU A 120 -9.09 -2.09 -8.07
N GLU A 121 -8.93 -1.31 -7.03
CA GLU A 121 -8.25 -1.74 -5.82
C GLU A 121 -9.05 -2.83 -5.08
N PHE A 122 -10.37 -2.72 -5.00
CA PHE A 122 -11.23 -3.78 -4.47
C PHE A 122 -11.17 -5.06 -5.31
N LYS A 123 -11.20 -4.96 -6.64
CA LYS A 123 -11.04 -6.12 -7.54
C LYS A 123 -9.68 -6.82 -7.33
N ARG A 124 -8.65 -6.07 -6.99
CA ARG A 124 -7.33 -6.64 -6.68
C ARG A 124 -7.37 -7.52 -5.43
N HIS A 125 -8.29 -7.23 -4.51
CA HIS A 125 -8.51 -7.94 -3.26
C HIS A 125 -9.72 -8.88 -3.27
N ASP A 126 -10.19 -9.32 -4.44
CA ASP A 126 -11.33 -10.24 -4.58
C ASP A 126 -11.16 -11.55 -3.78
N TYR A 127 -9.92 -12.00 -3.60
CA TYR A 127 -9.58 -13.16 -2.78
C TYR A 127 -9.98 -13.03 -1.29
N VAL A 128 -10.05 -11.81 -0.78
CA VAL A 128 -10.53 -11.56 0.61
C VAL A 128 -12.03 -11.72 0.68
N LEU A 129 -12.72 -11.47 -0.42
CA LEU A 129 -14.18 -11.45 -0.52
C LEU A 129 -14.75 -12.84 -0.80
N ASP A 130 -13.95 -13.74 -1.37
CA ASP A 130 -14.31 -15.13 -1.62
C ASP A 130 -14.18 -16.01 -0.34
N SER A 131 -13.73 -15.42 0.78
CA SER A 131 -13.68 -16.13 2.05
C SER A 131 -15.11 -16.38 2.55
N GLU A 132 -15.42 -17.63 2.97
CA GLU A 132 -16.75 -18.05 3.45
C GLU A 132 -17.26 -17.22 4.66
N GLU A 133 -16.39 -16.45 5.30
CA GLU A 133 -16.69 -15.58 6.44
C GLU A 133 -17.38 -14.26 6.05
N LEU A 134 -17.30 -13.86 4.77
CA LEU A 134 -17.86 -12.60 4.29
C LEU A 134 -19.02 -12.88 3.32
N ASN A 135 -20.20 -13.06 3.86
CA ASN A 135 -21.43 -13.33 3.10
C ASN A 135 -22.06 -12.03 2.57
N TYR A 136 -21.32 -11.25 1.78
CA TYR A 136 -21.81 -10.02 1.16
C TYR A 136 -22.11 -10.21 -0.32
N GLU A 137 -23.31 -9.79 -0.76
CA GLU A 137 -23.64 -9.76 -2.19
C GLU A 137 -22.83 -8.66 -2.92
N LYS A 138 -22.44 -8.89 -4.18
CA LYS A 138 -21.61 -7.95 -4.98
C LYS A 138 -22.17 -6.53 -5.07
N GLU A 139 -23.47 -6.32 -4.86
CA GLU A 139 -24.09 -4.99 -4.84
C GLU A 139 -23.76 -4.17 -3.58
N ASP A 140 -23.42 -4.82 -2.47
CA ASP A 140 -23.05 -4.13 -1.23
C ASP A 140 -21.69 -3.42 -1.32
N TYR A 141 -20.79 -3.84 -2.23
CA TYR A 141 -19.50 -3.17 -2.44
C TYR A 141 -19.65 -1.73 -2.91
N LEU A 142 -20.60 -1.45 -3.77
CA LEU A 142 -20.90 -0.08 -4.22
C LEU A 142 -21.41 0.79 -3.07
N ASN A 143 -22.14 0.21 -2.14
CA ASN A 143 -22.64 0.90 -0.94
C ASN A 143 -21.53 1.15 0.07
N ILE A 144 -20.64 0.18 0.28
CA ILE A 144 -19.43 0.34 1.10
C ILE A 144 -18.50 1.40 0.50
N ILE A 145 -18.25 1.39 -0.81
CA ILE A 145 -17.48 2.41 -1.51
C ILE A 145 -18.10 3.79 -1.34
N ASN A 146 -19.41 3.94 -1.50
CA ASN A 146 -20.13 5.19 -1.29
C ASN A 146 -20.04 5.68 0.16
N PHE A 147 -20.06 4.77 1.12
CA PHE A 147 -19.89 5.07 2.54
C PHE A 147 -18.47 5.57 2.85
N TRP A 148 -17.44 4.95 2.26
CA TRP A 148 -16.04 5.35 2.47
C TRP A 148 -15.66 6.67 1.78
N ILE A 149 -16.23 6.98 0.63
CA ILE A 149 -16.06 8.28 -0.05
C ILE A 149 -16.68 9.41 0.78
N CYS A 150 -17.71 9.12 1.58
CA CYS A 150 -18.35 10.09 2.47
C CYS A 150 -17.49 10.48 3.68
N ILE A 151 -16.45 9.69 4.04
CA ILE A 151 -15.53 10.00 5.14
C ILE A 151 -14.41 10.93 4.66
N LYS A 152 -14.78 12.21 4.48
CA LYS A 152 -13.98 13.45 4.62
C LYS A 152 -12.46 13.39 4.37
N ASN A 153 -12.04 14.09 3.31
CA ASN A 153 -10.96 15.12 3.23
C ASN A 153 -9.72 14.99 4.15
N LYS A 154 -9.36 13.84 4.67
CA LYS A 154 -8.08 13.63 5.32
C LYS A 154 -7.39 12.40 4.77
N TRP A 155 -6.29 12.64 4.07
CA TRP A 155 -5.36 11.69 3.55
C TRP A 155 -4.83 10.77 4.66
N THR A 156 -5.32 9.56 4.72
CA THR A 156 -4.90 8.60 5.72
C THR A 156 -4.42 7.33 5.04
N PHE A 157 -3.15 7.03 5.17
CA PHE A 157 -2.62 5.71 4.88
C PHE A 157 -3.04 4.81 6.04
N ARG A 158 -3.88 3.81 5.80
CA ARG A 158 -4.31 2.88 6.81
C ARG A 158 -3.82 1.49 6.42
N ILE A 159 -2.89 0.96 7.18
CA ILE A 159 -2.66 -0.49 7.23
C ILE A 159 -3.80 -1.03 8.10
N CYS A 160 -4.83 -1.59 7.47
CA CYS A 160 -5.95 -2.17 8.22
C CYS A 160 -5.52 -3.53 8.75
N ASN A 161 -5.52 -3.67 10.07
CA ASN A 161 -5.46 -4.97 10.71
C ASN A 161 -6.88 -5.56 10.66
N TYR A 162 -7.06 -6.65 9.94
CA TYR A 162 -8.36 -7.31 9.68
C TYR A 162 -9.11 -7.68 10.97
N ASP A 163 -8.38 -8.10 12.00
CA ASP A 163 -8.95 -8.50 13.29
C ASP A 163 -9.70 -7.37 14.03
N ARG A 164 -9.46 -6.11 13.66
CA ARG A 164 -10.15 -4.95 14.26
C ARG A 164 -11.35 -4.45 13.45
N MET A 165 -11.54 -4.89 12.23
CA MET A 165 -12.70 -4.49 11.43
C MET A 165 -13.99 -5.17 11.91
N LEU A 166 -13.90 -6.37 12.45
CA LEU A 166 -15.05 -7.14 12.93
C LEU A 166 -15.53 -6.75 14.34
N GLU A 167 -14.73 -6.02 15.11
CA GLU A 167 -15.10 -5.59 16.48
C GLU A 167 -15.90 -4.27 16.52
N ASN A 168 -16.12 -3.61 15.37
CA ASN A 168 -16.77 -2.28 15.29
C ASN A 168 -17.94 -2.23 14.29
N ILE A 169 -18.57 -3.38 13.97
CA ILE A 169 -19.85 -3.46 13.25
C ILE A 169 -20.94 -3.94 14.23
#